data_ce92116eb5b8cbc74a0825ddce9f2c78
#
_entry.id   ce92116eb5b8cbc74a0825ddce9f2c78
#
_cell.length_a   1.000
_cell.length_b   1.000
_cell.length_c   1.000
_cell.angle_alpha   90.00
_cell.angle_beta   90.00
_cell.angle_gamma   90.00
#
_symmetry.space_group_name_H-M   'P 1'
#
loop_
_entity.id
_entity.type
_entity.pdbx_description
1 polymer ?
#
loop_
_entity_poly.entity_id
_entity_poly.type
_entity_poly.pdbx_seq_one_letter_code
_entity_poly.pdbx_strand_id
1 'polypeptide(L)'
;MSIGRVRAFFGNFGIMVRAFAYLCEMGAEGLKMATQIAVLNANYILSQLRSDYHLPYGSRCMHECVFTDRRQLEFGVSTLDIAKRLMDHGFHP
;
A
#
# COMPACT_ATOMS: atom_id res chain seq x y z
N MET A 1 28.06 -4.60 28.48
CA MET A 1 27.57 -3.58 27.55
C MET A 1 26.17 -3.17 27.97
N SER A 2 25.86 -1.88 28.13
CA SER A 2 24.52 -1.38 28.41
C SER A 2 23.85 -1.02 27.08
N ILE A 3 22.58 -1.40 26.91
CA ILE A 3 21.75 -0.98 25.75
C ILE A 3 21.16 0.43 25.92
N GLY A 4 21.52 1.13 27.00
CA GLY A 4 20.98 2.43 27.35
C GLY A 4 19.67 2.35 28.14
N ARG A 5 19.00 3.50 28.28
CA ARG A 5 17.74 3.60 29.03
C ARG A 5 16.57 3.22 28.11
N VAL A 6 15.92 2.09 28.37
CA VAL A 6 14.71 1.67 27.70
C VAL A 6 13.50 2.23 28.48
N ARG A 7 12.65 2.98 27.82
CA ARG A 7 11.39 3.46 28.40
C ARG A 7 10.25 2.51 27.99
N ALA A 8 9.46 2.08 28.96
CA ALA A 8 8.24 1.33 28.69
C ALA A 8 7.17 2.27 28.08
N PHE A 9 6.75 1.96 26.85
CA PHE A 9 5.65 2.60 26.19
C PHE A 9 4.76 1.51 25.58
N PHE A 10 3.54 1.41 26.08
CA PHE A 10 2.61 0.34 25.69
C PHE A 10 1.69 0.72 24.52
N GLY A 11 1.94 1.84 23.88
CA GLY A 11 1.14 2.35 22.76
C GLY A 11 0.06 3.35 23.17
N ASN A 12 -0.58 3.95 22.18
CA ASN A 12 -1.68 4.89 22.37
C ASN A 12 -2.99 4.13 22.57
N PHE A 13 -3.64 4.32 23.71
CA PHE A 13 -4.87 3.62 24.05
C PHE A 13 -5.97 3.77 22.99
N GLY A 14 -6.18 4.97 22.45
CA GLY A 14 -7.18 5.22 21.41
C GLY A 14 -6.93 4.41 20.12
N ILE A 15 -5.68 4.22 19.75
CA ILE A 15 -5.31 3.39 18.61
C ILE A 15 -5.61 1.91 18.87
N MET A 16 -5.33 1.44 20.09
CA MET A 16 -5.65 0.07 20.49
C MET A 16 -7.16 -0.20 20.48
N VAL A 17 -7.96 0.77 20.96
CA VAL A 17 -9.43 0.67 20.93
C VAL A 17 -9.95 0.61 19.48
N ARG A 18 -9.40 1.42 18.57
CA ARG A 18 -9.77 1.37 17.14
C ARG A 18 -9.43 0.00 16.53
N ALA A 19 -8.25 -0.52 16.80
CA ALA A 19 -7.85 -1.84 16.32
C ALA A 19 -8.77 -2.94 16.88
N PHE A 20 -9.07 -2.88 18.18
CA PHE A 20 -9.98 -3.83 18.84
C PHE A 20 -11.38 -3.79 18.22
N ALA A 21 -11.97 -2.60 18.03
CA ALA A 21 -13.27 -2.44 17.40
C ALA A 21 -13.30 -3.03 15.99
N TYR A 22 -12.29 -2.74 15.18
CA TYR A 22 -12.14 -3.30 13.82
C TYR A 22 -12.06 -4.84 13.83
N LEU A 23 -11.24 -5.40 14.73
CA LEU A 23 -11.10 -6.85 14.86
C LEU A 23 -12.40 -7.52 15.29
N CYS A 24 -13.14 -6.91 16.22
CA CYS A 24 -14.44 -7.41 16.67
C CYS A 24 -15.49 -7.35 15.54
N GLU A 25 -15.52 -6.27 14.77
CA GLU A 25 -16.48 -6.08 13.68
C GLU A 25 -16.22 -7.06 12.54
N MET A 26 -14.96 -7.21 12.13
CA MET A 26 -14.60 -8.07 10.99
C MET A 26 -14.63 -9.56 11.33
N GLY A 27 -14.24 -9.93 12.53
CA GLY A 27 -14.05 -11.33 12.92
C GLY A 27 -12.98 -12.03 12.07
N ALA A 28 -12.80 -13.31 12.30
CA ALA A 28 -11.75 -14.10 11.62
C ALA A 28 -11.97 -14.18 10.09
N GLU A 29 -13.20 -14.43 9.67
CA GLU A 29 -13.53 -14.55 8.25
C GLU A 29 -13.47 -13.21 7.51
N GLY A 30 -13.93 -12.11 8.15
CA GLY A 30 -13.85 -10.77 7.57
C GLY A 30 -12.40 -10.31 7.38
N LEU A 31 -11.53 -10.56 8.36
CA LEU A 31 -10.09 -10.24 8.26
C LEU A 31 -9.41 -11.02 7.14
N LYS A 32 -9.71 -12.32 7.04
CA LYS A 32 -9.21 -13.18 5.97
C LYS A 32 -9.67 -12.67 4.61
N MET A 33 -10.96 -12.39 4.46
CA MET A 33 -11.54 -11.88 3.22
C MET A 33 -10.93 -10.52 2.82
N ALA A 34 -10.81 -9.58 3.76
CA ALA A 34 -10.20 -8.27 3.51
C ALA A 34 -8.77 -8.41 2.98
N THR A 35 -7.98 -9.31 3.60
CA THR A 35 -6.60 -9.58 3.17
C THR A 35 -6.55 -10.20 1.77
N GLN A 36 -7.40 -11.19 1.49
CA GLN A 36 -7.45 -11.83 0.18
C GLN A 36 -7.85 -10.86 -0.92
N ILE A 37 -8.85 -10.00 -0.67
CA ILE A 37 -9.28 -8.98 -1.62
C ILE A 37 -8.18 -7.94 -1.84
N ALA A 38 -7.47 -7.51 -0.78
CA ALA A 38 -6.36 -6.57 -0.92
C ALA A 38 -5.25 -7.12 -1.83
N VAL A 39 -4.86 -8.38 -1.63
CA VAL A 39 -3.86 -9.06 -2.49
C VAL A 39 -4.37 -9.19 -3.93
N LEU A 40 -5.64 -9.57 -4.11
CA LEU A 40 -6.25 -9.69 -5.44
C LEU A 40 -6.25 -8.33 -6.17
N ASN A 41 -6.69 -7.26 -5.51
CA ASN A 41 -6.75 -5.92 -6.08
C ASN A 41 -5.37 -5.41 -6.49
N ALA A 42 -4.35 -5.57 -5.64
CA ALA A 42 -2.99 -5.15 -5.95
C ALA A 42 -2.43 -5.90 -7.18
N ASN A 43 -2.64 -7.22 -7.25
CA ASN A 43 -2.19 -8.01 -8.39
C ASN A 43 -3.00 -7.74 -9.67
N TYR A 44 -4.28 -7.40 -9.54
CA TYR A 44 -5.10 -6.95 -10.67
C TYR A 44 -4.54 -5.65 -11.26
N ILE A 45 -4.31 -4.62 -10.44
CA ILE A 45 -3.71 -3.36 -10.87
C ILE A 45 -2.35 -3.61 -11.53
N LEU A 46 -1.51 -4.42 -10.89
CA LEU A 46 -0.20 -4.79 -11.42
C LEU A 46 -0.31 -5.44 -12.81
N SER A 47 -1.28 -6.36 -12.99
CA SER A 47 -1.48 -7.04 -14.27
C SER A 47 -1.95 -6.10 -15.38
N GLN A 48 -2.76 -5.09 -15.04
CA GLN A 48 -3.27 -4.10 -16.00
C GLN A 48 -2.20 -3.10 -16.43
N LEU A 49 -1.33 -2.69 -15.51
CA LEU A 49 -0.38 -1.59 -15.74
C LEU A 49 1.05 -2.04 -16.09
N ARG A 50 1.34 -3.33 -16.05
CA ARG A 50 2.70 -3.86 -16.31
C ARG A 50 3.24 -3.57 -17.71
N SER A 51 2.36 -3.36 -18.70
CA SER A 51 2.75 -2.96 -20.06
C SER A 51 3.23 -1.52 -20.13
N ASP A 52 2.63 -0.66 -19.31
CA ASP A 52 2.83 0.79 -19.37
C ASP A 52 3.91 1.26 -18.41
N TYR A 53 4.06 0.61 -17.27
CA TYR A 53 5.01 0.96 -16.23
C TYR A 53 6.10 -0.10 -16.06
N HIS A 54 7.26 0.33 -15.58
CA HIS A 54 8.33 -0.59 -15.18
C HIS A 54 8.08 -1.14 -13.77
N LEU A 55 8.18 -2.46 -13.62
CA LEU A 55 8.02 -3.19 -12.36
C LEU A 55 9.39 -3.57 -11.79
N PRO A 56 9.89 -2.89 -10.75
CA PRO A 56 11.24 -3.15 -10.22
C PRO A 56 11.33 -4.44 -9.39
N TYR A 57 10.22 -4.93 -8.85
CA TYR A 57 10.19 -6.05 -7.89
C TYR A 57 9.48 -7.31 -8.37
N GLY A 58 9.25 -7.44 -9.67
CA GLY A 58 8.70 -8.66 -10.26
C GLY A 58 7.21 -8.60 -10.56
N SER A 59 6.65 -9.77 -10.92
CA SER A 59 5.31 -9.89 -11.52
C SER A 59 4.20 -10.23 -10.54
N ARG A 60 4.50 -10.35 -9.25
CA ARG A 60 3.52 -10.63 -8.17
C ARG A 60 3.82 -9.78 -6.95
N CYS A 61 2.77 -9.36 -6.27
CA CYS A 61 2.86 -8.59 -5.04
C CYS A 61 1.88 -9.13 -3.98
N MET A 62 2.07 -8.69 -2.75
CA MET A 62 1.09 -8.90 -1.68
C MET A 62 -0.06 -7.89 -1.85
N HIS A 63 -0.28 -7.02 -0.88
CA HIS A 63 -1.37 -6.04 -0.88
C HIS A 63 -0.99 -4.69 -1.51
N GLU A 64 0.26 -4.52 -1.94
CA GLU A 64 0.80 -3.31 -2.55
C GLU A 64 1.66 -3.65 -3.75
N CYS A 65 1.64 -2.82 -4.78
CA CYS A 65 2.50 -2.91 -5.94
C CYS A 65 3.27 -1.61 -6.14
N VAL A 66 4.52 -1.74 -6.59
CA VAL A 66 5.39 -0.60 -6.86
C VAL A 66 5.67 -0.51 -8.35
N PHE A 67 5.39 0.66 -8.90
CA PHE A 67 5.73 1.03 -10.25
C PHE A 67 6.80 2.12 -10.26
N THR A 68 7.60 2.19 -11.32
CA THR A 68 8.50 3.31 -11.53
C THR A 68 8.14 4.03 -12.83
N ASP A 69 8.44 5.32 -12.87
CA ASP A 69 8.25 6.20 -14.02
C ASP A 69 9.36 6.08 -15.08
N ARG A 70 10.19 5.05 -15.00
CA ARG A 70 11.37 4.88 -15.86
C ARG A 70 11.06 5.03 -17.35
N ARG A 71 9.90 4.49 -17.79
CA ARG A 71 9.48 4.59 -19.20
C ARG A 71 8.93 5.98 -19.53
N GLN A 72 8.21 6.60 -18.57
CA GLN A 72 7.59 7.91 -18.73
C GLN A 72 8.62 9.04 -18.74
N LEU A 73 9.72 8.88 -17.99
CA LEU A 73 10.82 9.83 -17.97
C LEU A 73 11.46 10.04 -19.36
N GLU A 74 11.44 9.04 -20.24
CA GLU A 74 11.89 9.17 -21.62
C GLU A 74 11.06 10.20 -22.41
N PHE A 75 9.83 10.46 -21.98
CA PHE A 75 8.91 11.46 -22.53
C PHE A 75 8.81 12.73 -21.68
N GLY A 76 9.70 12.89 -20.69
CA GLY A 76 9.72 14.05 -19.79
C GLY A 76 8.61 14.05 -18.72
N VAL A 77 7.94 12.91 -18.49
CA VAL A 77 6.87 12.77 -17.49
C VAL A 77 7.43 12.13 -16.23
N SER A 78 7.39 12.86 -15.12
CA SER A 78 7.86 12.41 -13.81
C SER A 78 6.75 11.77 -12.98
N THR A 79 7.13 11.05 -11.90
CA THR A 79 6.18 10.53 -10.91
C THR A 79 5.27 11.64 -10.35
N LEU A 80 5.80 12.86 -10.15
CA LEU A 80 5.00 13.98 -9.67
C LEU A 80 3.92 14.40 -10.67
N ASP A 81 4.23 14.36 -11.98
CA ASP A 81 3.25 14.69 -13.02
C ASP A 81 2.15 13.63 -13.07
N ILE A 82 2.52 12.36 -12.93
CA ILE A 82 1.56 11.24 -12.83
C ILE A 82 0.66 11.44 -11.60
N ALA A 83 1.22 11.75 -10.44
CA ALA A 83 0.46 11.99 -9.22
C ALA A 83 -0.54 13.15 -9.38
N LYS A 84 -0.11 14.29 -9.95
CA LYS A 84 -1.00 15.41 -10.25
C LYS A 84 -2.14 15.01 -11.19
N ARG A 85 -1.81 14.23 -12.22
CA ARG A 85 -2.83 13.76 -13.16
C ARG A 85 -3.84 12.80 -12.54
N LEU A 86 -3.40 11.95 -11.61
CA LEU A 86 -4.29 11.09 -10.83
C LEU A 86 -5.27 11.92 -9.98
N MET A 87 -4.80 13.03 -9.37
CA MET A 87 -5.69 13.94 -8.64
C MET A 87 -6.76 14.57 -9.54
N ASP A 88 -6.43 14.92 -10.78
CA ASP A 88 -7.41 15.44 -11.75
C ASP A 88 -8.53 14.41 -12.04
N HIS A 89 -8.25 13.13 -11.90
CA HIS A 89 -9.21 12.05 -12.05
C HIS A 89 -9.86 11.60 -10.73
N GLY A 90 -9.65 12.34 -9.64
CA GLY A 90 -10.26 12.07 -8.34
C GLY A 90 -9.58 10.98 -7.51
N PHE A 91 -8.38 10.54 -7.90
CA PHE A 91 -7.57 9.64 -7.09
C PHE A 91 -6.73 10.44 -6.07
N HIS A 92 -6.49 9.83 -4.93
CA HIS A 92 -5.57 10.34 -3.92
C HIS A 92 -4.25 9.56 -4.05
N PRO A 93 -3.22 10.14 -4.70
CA PRO A 93 -1.94 9.47 -4.92
C PRO A 93 -1.07 9.44 -3.68
#